data_070e23b5958d99ab1ba3f8b2f25ea35e
#
_entry.id   070e23b5958d99ab1ba3f8b2f25ea35e
#
_cell.length_a   1.000
_cell.length_b   1.000
_cell.length_c   1.000
_cell.angle_alpha   90.00
_cell.angle_beta   90.00
_cell.angle_gamma   90.00
#
_symmetry.space_group_name_H-M   'P 1'
#
loop_
_entity.id
_entity.type
_entity.pdbx_description
1 polymer ?
#
loop_
_entity_poly.entity_id
_entity_poly.type
_entity_poly.pdbx_seq_one_letter_code
_entity_poly.pdbx_strand_id
1 'polypeptide(L)'
;MPNGRNSDPTVVADKIARIRDPHVRPLNALADAIADSVGLPHGHIPYVDPDQGGIHARMLVLLDNPSTKAESGTGSGLLSLDNNDRTARNCREAYERQGVSHADVVHWNVVPFPVAGVKNGGSTPAERTQSVRWTTEFVDLCPNIEIVLLLGAAARDGWARASIQRDFYVVPGKVPHCSARGLNTGGGRERFEAAIAQAAQMLR
;
A
#
# COMPACT_ATOMS: atom_id res chain seq x y z
N MET A 1 5.01 -13.75 -18.53
CA MET A 1 5.32 -12.69 -17.55
C MET A 1 5.81 -13.36 -16.28
N PRO A 2 6.96 -12.97 -15.71
CA PRO A 2 7.44 -13.63 -14.50
C PRO A 2 6.46 -13.42 -13.34
N ASN A 3 6.29 -14.46 -12.53
CA ASN A 3 5.55 -14.39 -11.28
C ASN A 3 6.23 -13.39 -10.32
N GLY A 4 5.49 -12.80 -9.40
CA GLY A 4 6.09 -12.02 -8.31
C GLY A 4 7.02 -12.92 -7.47
N ARG A 5 8.11 -12.34 -6.92
CA ARG A 5 9.11 -13.09 -6.14
C ARG A 5 8.51 -13.82 -4.93
N ASN A 6 7.43 -13.28 -4.36
CA ASN A 6 6.68 -13.90 -3.26
C ASN A 6 5.85 -15.14 -3.69
N SER A 7 5.97 -15.58 -4.95
CA SER A 7 5.52 -16.94 -5.34
C SER A 7 6.46 -18.03 -4.83
N ASP A 8 7.68 -17.69 -4.42
CA ASP A 8 8.65 -18.58 -3.79
C ASP A 8 8.51 -18.48 -2.25
N PRO A 9 8.16 -19.57 -1.56
CA PRO A 9 8.03 -19.58 -0.11
C PRO A 9 9.32 -19.22 0.63
N THR A 10 10.50 -19.46 0.04
CA THR A 10 11.79 -19.13 0.66
C THR A 10 12.00 -17.62 0.69
N VAL A 11 11.59 -16.90 -0.36
CA VAL A 11 11.61 -15.44 -0.40
C VAL A 11 10.65 -14.85 0.64
N VAL A 12 9.46 -15.41 0.75
CA VAL A 12 8.49 -14.97 1.77
C VAL A 12 9.04 -15.18 3.17
N ALA A 13 9.63 -16.36 3.45
CA ALA A 13 10.22 -16.67 4.75
C ALA A 13 11.36 -15.69 5.11
N ASP A 14 12.25 -15.37 4.16
CA ASP A 14 13.31 -14.37 4.33
C ASP A 14 12.72 -13.00 4.69
N LYS A 15 11.72 -12.54 3.96
CA LYS A 15 11.07 -11.25 4.23
C LYS A 15 10.38 -11.24 5.59
N ILE A 16 9.68 -12.31 5.96
CA ILE A 16 9.03 -12.43 7.28
C ILE A 16 10.07 -12.39 8.40
N ALA A 17 11.23 -12.97 8.23
CA ALA A 17 12.31 -12.88 9.22
C ALA A 17 12.81 -11.44 9.43
N ARG A 18 12.63 -10.55 8.43
CA ARG A 18 13.08 -9.14 8.42
C ARG A 18 11.97 -8.13 8.71
N ILE A 19 10.73 -8.52 9.04
CA ILE A 19 9.62 -7.57 9.35
C ILE A 19 9.90 -6.71 10.60
N ARG A 20 10.96 -7.00 11.34
CA ARG A 20 11.42 -6.20 12.50
C ARG A 20 12.70 -5.41 12.21
N ASP A 21 13.14 -5.33 10.96
CA ASP A 21 14.25 -4.45 10.57
C ASP A 21 13.93 -3.00 10.96
N PRO A 22 14.93 -2.20 11.34
CA PRO A 22 14.71 -0.87 11.93
C PRO A 22 13.78 0.05 11.13
N HIS A 23 13.87 0.01 9.80
CA HIS A 23 13.10 0.89 8.91
C HIS A 23 11.63 0.47 8.72
N VAL A 24 11.25 -0.78 8.99
CA VAL A 24 9.87 -1.26 8.90
C VAL A 24 9.26 -1.62 10.25
N ARG A 25 10.09 -1.82 11.28
CA ARG A 25 9.62 -2.23 12.61
C ARG A 25 8.54 -1.34 13.20
N PRO A 26 8.62 0.02 13.16
CA PRO A 26 7.56 0.86 13.71
C PRO A 26 6.23 0.66 12.99
N LEU A 27 6.25 0.54 11.65
CA LEU A 27 5.06 0.34 10.83
C LEU A 27 4.43 -1.04 11.06
N ASN A 28 5.26 -2.07 11.23
CA ASN A 28 4.81 -3.43 11.48
C ASN A 28 4.35 -3.63 12.93
N ALA A 29 4.86 -2.84 13.87
CA ALA A 29 4.29 -2.76 15.23
C ALA A 29 2.90 -2.10 15.21
N LEU A 30 2.68 -1.08 14.37
CA LEU A 30 1.35 -0.51 14.16
C LEU A 30 0.38 -1.55 13.59
N ALA A 31 0.82 -2.39 12.63
CA ALA A 31 -0.01 -3.47 12.09
C ALA A 31 -0.45 -4.45 13.19
N ASP A 32 0.46 -4.82 14.11
CA ASP A 32 0.12 -5.67 15.27
C ASP A 32 -0.88 -4.97 16.21
N ALA A 33 -0.67 -3.69 16.53
CA ALA A 33 -1.59 -2.91 17.38
C ALA A 33 -2.97 -2.78 16.76
N ILE A 34 -3.07 -2.66 15.43
CA ILE A 34 -4.34 -2.68 14.71
C ILE A 34 -5.00 -4.05 14.88
N ALA A 35 -4.27 -5.14 14.65
CA ALA A 35 -4.79 -6.50 14.81
C ALA A 35 -5.37 -6.71 16.21
N ASP A 36 -4.62 -6.34 17.26
CA ASP A 36 -5.09 -6.39 18.65
C ASP A 36 -6.38 -5.58 18.85
N SER A 37 -6.47 -4.37 18.28
CA SER A 37 -7.62 -3.48 18.46
C SER A 37 -8.91 -3.97 17.81
N VAL A 38 -8.80 -4.86 16.81
CA VAL A 38 -9.94 -5.44 16.09
C VAL A 38 -10.11 -6.93 16.36
N GLY A 39 -9.34 -7.49 17.31
CA GLY A 39 -9.43 -8.88 17.74
C GLY A 39 -8.96 -9.90 16.68
N LEU A 40 -7.99 -9.52 15.86
CA LEU A 40 -7.38 -10.39 14.86
C LEU A 40 -6.00 -10.87 15.32
N PRO A 41 -5.57 -12.08 14.92
CA PRO A 41 -4.20 -12.53 15.16
C PRO A 41 -3.17 -11.65 14.44
N HIS A 42 -1.96 -11.53 15.01
CA HIS A 42 -0.84 -10.86 14.35
C HIS A 42 -0.56 -11.49 12.95
N GLY A 43 -0.20 -10.65 11.99
CA GLY A 43 -0.01 -11.05 10.59
C GLY A 43 -1.30 -11.09 9.75
N HIS A 44 -2.50 -10.94 10.34
CA HIS A 44 -3.74 -10.73 9.57
C HIS A 44 -3.83 -9.33 8.98
N ILE A 45 -3.24 -8.34 9.64
CA ILE A 45 -2.94 -7.06 9.03
C ILE A 45 -1.61 -7.25 8.29
N PRO A 46 -1.57 -7.12 6.96
CA PRO A 46 -0.34 -7.34 6.22
C PRO A 46 0.76 -6.39 6.64
N TYR A 47 1.95 -6.93 6.87
CA TYR A 47 3.13 -6.14 7.20
C TYR A 47 3.66 -5.37 5.99
N VAL A 48 4.28 -4.23 6.22
CA VAL A 48 5.08 -3.53 5.20
C VAL A 48 6.27 -4.41 4.82
N ASP A 49 6.47 -4.58 3.52
CA ASP A 49 7.58 -5.38 2.96
C ASP A 49 8.93 -4.75 3.33
N PRO A 50 9.87 -5.51 3.93
CA PRO A 50 11.20 -5.01 4.29
C PRO A 50 12.06 -4.61 3.09
N ASP A 51 11.69 -4.96 1.86
CA ASP A 51 12.37 -4.51 0.64
C ASP A 51 11.90 -3.11 0.18
N GLN A 52 10.96 -2.47 0.89
CA GLN A 52 10.52 -1.09 0.67
C GLN A 52 11.22 -0.12 1.62
N GLY A 53 11.06 1.20 1.38
CA GLY A 53 11.72 2.25 2.16
C GLY A 53 11.29 2.36 3.62
N GLY A 54 10.12 1.81 3.97
CA GLY A 54 9.59 1.89 5.33
C GLY A 54 9.45 3.34 5.81
N ILE A 55 9.92 3.64 7.02
CA ILE A 55 9.89 5.00 7.60
C ILE A 55 10.80 6.00 6.87
N HIS A 56 11.70 5.52 6.01
CA HIS A 56 12.60 6.36 5.22
C HIS A 56 12.05 6.68 3.83
N ALA A 57 10.92 6.09 3.44
CA ALA A 57 10.28 6.34 2.16
C ALA A 57 9.93 7.82 1.97
N ARG A 58 10.08 8.31 0.74
CA ARG A 58 9.70 9.66 0.32
C ARG A 58 8.32 9.71 -0.33
N MET A 59 7.82 8.57 -0.82
CA MET A 59 6.50 8.43 -1.42
C MET A 59 5.62 7.43 -0.68
N LEU A 60 4.46 7.90 -0.21
CA LEU A 60 3.39 7.06 0.30
C LEU A 60 2.41 6.71 -0.82
N VAL A 61 2.13 5.44 -0.99
CA VAL A 61 1.12 4.95 -1.92
C VAL A 61 -0.04 4.34 -1.12
N LEU A 62 -1.19 4.99 -1.19
CA LEU A 62 -2.40 4.54 -0.50
C LEU A 62 -3.34 3.78 -1.43
N LEU A 63 -3.78 2.62 -0.94
CA LEU A 63 -4.79 1.78 -1.56
C LEU A 63 -6.04 1.69 -0.67
N ASP A 64 -7.01 0.86 -1.06
CA ASP A 64 -8.27 0.70 -0.32
C ASP A 64 -8.09 -0.21 0.90
N ASN A 65 -8.12 -1.51 0.72
CA ASN A 65 -7.99 -2.54 1.75
C ASN A 65 -7.13 -3.72 1.25
N PRO A 66 -6.56 -4.53 2.15
CA PRO A 66 -5.76 -5.69 1.76
C PRO A 66 -6.56 -6.68 0.91
N SER A 67 -5.89 -7.28 -0.06
CA SER A 67 -6.42 -8.44 -0.78
C SER A 67 -6.06 -9.73 -0.05
N THR A 68 -6.79 -10.82 -0.32
CA THR A 68 -6.46 -12.15 0.21
C THR A 68 -5.05 -12.64 -0.15
N LYS A 69 -4.42 -12.04 -1.15
CA LYS A 69 -3.02 -12.34 -1.52
C LYS A 69 -1.98 -11.67 -0.63
N ALA A 70 -2.41 -10.69 0.16
CA ALA A 70 -1.57 -10.04 1.17
C ALA A 70 -1.81 -10.59 2.57
N GLU A 71 -2.91 -11.32 2.81
CA GLU A 71 -3.23 -11.89 4.11
C GLU A 71 -2.30 -13.06 4.47
N SER A 72 -1.96 -13.18 5.75
CA SER A 72 -1.24 -14.35 6.27
C SER A 72 -2.11 -15.62 6.16
N GLY A 73 -1.49 -16.73 5.80
CA GLY A 73 -2.16 -18.03 5.63
C GLY A 73 -2.82 -18.25 4.27
N THR A 74 -3.24 -17.19 3.56
CA THR A 74 -3.77 -17.28 2.17
C THR A 74 -2.87 -16.61 1.13
N GLY A 75 -1.97 -15.75 1.57
CA GLY A 75 -1.00 -15.01 0.77
C GLY A 75 0.34 -14.87 1.48
N SER A 76 1.08 -13.80 1.16
CA SER A 76 2.43 -13.57 1.69
C SER A 76 2.48 -13.00 3.11
N GLY A 77 1.39 -12.44 3.61
CA GLY A 77 1.39 -11.65 4.84
C GLY A 77 2.02 -10.26 4.69
N LEU A 78 2.31 -9.81 3.47
CA LEU A 78 3.05 -8.58 3.19
C LEU A 78 2.31 -7.66 2.19
N LEU A 79 2.36 -6.34 2.43
CA LEU A 79 2.08 -5.32 1.44
C LEU A 79 3.30 -5.19 0.53
N SER A 80 3.36 -6.01 -0.50
CA SER A 80 4.56 -6.21 -1.31
C SER A 80 4.31 -6.03 -2.80
N LEU A 81 5.21 -5.34 -3.48
CA LEU A 81 5.28 -5.28 -4.94
C LEU A 81 5.62 -6.64 -5.57
N ASP A 82 6.20 -7.54 -4.78
CA ASP A 82 6.57 -8.90 -5.19
C ASP A 82 5.45 -9.92 -5.04
N ASN A 83 4.26 -9.51 -4.59
CA ASN A 83 3.11 -10.40 -4.53
C ASN A 83 2.72 -10.90 -5.92
N ASN A 84 2.31 -12.18 -6.01
CA ASN A 84 1.91 -12.79 -7.26
C ASN A 84 0.45 -12.47 -7.60
N ASP A 85 0.14 -11.18 -7.68
CA ASP A 85 -1.15 -10.67 -8.09
C ASP A 85 -1.00 -9.53 -9.12
N ARG A 86 -2.12 -9.19 -9.75
CA ARG A 86 -2.12 -8.21 -10.83
C ARG A 86 -1.90 -6.78 -10.35
N THR A 87 -2.33 -6.45 -9.13
CA THR A 87 -2.16 -5.12 -8.53
C THR A 87 -0.68 -4.84 -8.26
N ALA A 88 0.00 -5.75 -7.57
CA ALA A 88 1.44 -5.66 -7.30
C ALA A 88 2.25 -5.59 -8.60
N ARG A 89 1.92 -6.46 -9.57
CA ARG A 89 2.58 -6.47 -10.88
C ARG A 89 2.46 -5.13 -11.61
N ASN A 90 1.25 -4.56 -11.69
CA ASN A 90 1.03 -3.30 -12.38
C ASN A 90 1.84 -2.15 -11.75
N CYS A 91 1.91 -2.09 -10.42
CA CYS A 91 2.75 -1.11 -9.72
C CYS A 91 4.23 -1.34 -9.99
N ARG A 92 4.73 -2.56 -9.81
CA ARG A 92 6.14 -2.91 -10.04
C ARG A 92 6.59 -2.54 -11.45
N GLU A 93 5.84 -2.98 -12.48
CA GLU A 93 6.17 -2.69 -13.89
C GLU A 93 6.13 -1.17 -14.19
N ALA A 94 5.21 -0.40 -13.59
CA ALA A 94 5.18 1.04 -13.76
C ALA A 94 6.38 1.72 -13.06
N TYR A 95 6.76 1.28 -11.86
CA TYR A 95 7.93 1.79 -11.16
C TYR A 95 9.23 1.50 -11.92
N GLU A 96 9.39 0.28 -12.41
CA GLU A 96 10.54 -0.11 -13.23
C GLU A 96 10.67 0.79 -14.48
N ARG A 97 9.56 1.05 -15.20
CA ARG A 97 9.56 1.92 -16.38
C ARG A 97 9.94 3.37 -16.08
N GLN A 98 9.58 3.87 -14.90
CA GLN A 98 9.81 5.26 -14.50
C GLN A 98 11.06 5.45 -13.64
N GLY A 99 11.78 4.37 -13.31
CA GLY A 99 12.97 4.40 -12.47
C GLY A 99 12.68 4.76 -11.01
N VAL A 100 11.49 4.41 -10.50
CA VAL A 100 11.15 4.59 -9.08
C VAL A 100 11.78 3.46 -8.27
N SER A 101 12.61 3.82 -7.30
CA SER A 101 13.23 2.86 -6.38
C SER A 101 12.23 2.34 -5.35
N HIS A 102 12.28 1.06 -5.02
CA HIS A 102 11.50 0.49 -3.92
C HIS A 102 11.88 1.12 -2.56
N ALA A 103 13.12 1.60 -2.42
CA ALA A 103 13.57 2.30 -1.21
C ALA A 103 12.93 3.67 -1.03
N ASP A 104 12.40 4.28 -2.09
CA ASP A 104 11.70 5.56 -2.01
C ASP A 104 10.21 5.41 -1.71
N VAL A 105 9.67 4.19 -1.68
CA VAL A 105 8.22 3.94 -1.63
C VAL A 105 7.84 3.14 -0.39
N VAL A 106 6.69 3.49 0.18
CA VAL A 106 5.96 2.66 1.14
C VAL A 106 4.49 2.57 0.76
N HIS A 107 3.92 1.36 0.85
CA HIS A 107 2.51 1.10 0.56
C HIS A 107 1.72 0.95 1.85
N TRP A 108 0.49 1.49 1.85
CA TRP A 108 -0.46 1.31 2.93
C TRP A 108 -1.90 1.24 2.42
N ASN A 109 -2.82 0.77 3.27
CA ASN A 109 -4.25 0.73 2.98
C ASN A 109 -5.00 1.69 3.90
N VAL A 110 -5.94 2.47 3.34
CA VAL A 110 -6.78 3.37 4.17
C VAL A 110 -7.71 2.61 5.11
N VAL A 111 -8.02 1.34 4.79
CA VAL A 111 -8.60 0.36 5.70
C VAL A 111 -7.60 -0.80 5.80
N PRO A 112 -6.80 -0.88 6.89
CA PRO A 112 -5.66 -1.80 6.95
C PRO A 112 -6.02 -3.26 7.22
N PHE A 113 -7.28 -3.56 7.56
CA PHE A 113 -7.77 -4.90 7.87
C PHE A 113 -8.64 -5.47 6.74
N PRO A 114 -8.76 -6.81 6.65
CA PRO A 114 -9.66 -7.46 5.70
C PRO A 114 -11.11 -7.03 5.88
N VAL A 115 -11.77 -6.67 4.78
CA VAL A 115 -13.20 -6.30 4.79
C VAL A 115 -14.04 -7.55 4.63
N ALA A 116 -14.88 -7.85 5.62
CA ALA A 116 -15.70 -9.06 5.61
C ALA A 116 -16.82 -9.01 4.56
N GLY A 117 -17.06 -10.11 3.87
CA GLY A 117 -18.33 -10.38 3.19
C GLY A 117 -18.45 -9.99 1.73
N VAL A 118 -17.46 -9.32 1.13
CA VAL A 118 -17.56 -8.92 -0.29
C VAL A 118 -16.38 -9.46 -1.10
N LYS A 119 -16.61 -10.54 -1.82
CA LYS A 119 -15.67 -11.05 -2.82
C LYS A 119 -15.39 -9.93 -3.85
N ASN A 120 -14.21 -9.28 -3.78
CA ASN A 120 -13.81 -8.12 -4.58
C ASN A 120 -14.52 -6.79 -4.21
N GLY A 121 -15.07 -6.64 -3.02
CA GLY A 121 -15.62 -5.38 -2.53
C GLY A 121 -14.55 -4.46 -1.98
N GLY A 122 -14.71 -3.15 -2.22
CA GLY A 122 -13.94 -2.13 -1.53
C GLY A 122 -14.53 -1.81 -0.16
N SER A 123 -13.78 -1.06 0.64
CA SER A 123 -14.22 -0.60 1.94
C SER A 123 -15.43 0.34 1.84
N THR A 124 -16.25 0.32 2.89
CA THR A 124 -17.37 1.27 3.05
C THR A 124 -16.88 2.61 3.58
N PRO A 125 -17.65 3.70 3.41
CA PRO A 125 -17.34 4.99 4.05
C PRO A 125 -17.20 4.91 5.57
N ALA A 126 -17.98 4.05 6.24
CA ALA A 126 -17.93 3.85 7.69
C ALA A 126 -16.58 3.23 8.11
N GLU A 127 -16.12 2.17 7.42
CA GLU A 127 -14.83 1.53 7.67
C GLU A 127 -13.68 2.52 7.46
N ARG A 128 -13.70 3.33 6.39
CA ARG A 128 -12.70 4.37 6.16
C ARG A 128 -12.69 5.43 7.27
N THR A 129 -13.88 5.84 7.76
CA THR A 129 -13.97 6.77 8.91
C THR A 129 -13.38 6.16 10.18
N GLN A 130 -13.69 4.90 10.46
CA GLN A 130 -13.17 4.16 11.62
C GLN A 130 -11.64 4.00 11.55
N SER A 131 -11.08 3.90 10.34
CA SER A 131 -9.65 3.67 10.09
C SER A 131 -8.81 4.95 10.00
N VAL A 132 -9.41 6.15 10.10
CA VAL A 132 -8.71 7.44 10.00
C VAL A 132 -7.49 7.51 10.92
N ARG A 133 -7.65 7.11 12.19
CA ARG A 133 -6.58 7.12 13.19
C ARG A 133 -5.35 6.33 12.73
N TRP A 134 -5.55 5.18 12.08
CA TRP A 134 -4.46 4.32 11.62
C TRP A 134 -3.70 4.90 10.43
N THR A 135 -4.43 5.58 9.53
CA THR A 135 -3.81 6.32 8.42
C THR A 135 -2.97 7.47 8.95
N THR A 136 -3.47 8.23 9.92
CA THR A 136 -2.74 9.34 10.55
C THR A 136 -1.49 8.83 11.26
N GLU A 137 -1.62 7.82 12.12
CA GLU A 137 -0.50 7.22 12.85
C GLU A 137 0.58 6.65 11.90
N PHE A 138 0.16 6.00 10.81
CA PHE A 138 1.10 5.51 9.80
C PHE A 138 1.91 6.65 9.15
N VAL A 139 1.24 7.76 8.81
CA VAL A 139 1.91 8.94 8.22
C VAL A 139 2.86 9.60 9.23
N ASP A 140 2.48 9.67 10.51
CA ASP A 140 3.32 10.24 11.56
C ASP A 140 4.60 9.42 11.78
N LEU A 141 4.54 8.10 11.59
CA LEU A 141 5.71 7.22 11.61
C LEU A 141 6.64 7.38 10.39
N CYS A 142 6.20 8.07 9.33
CA CYS A 142 6.95 8.26 8.10
C CYS A 142 7.33 9.75 7.90
N PRO A 143 8.34 10.27 8.61
CA PRO A 143 8.67 11.69 8.61
C PRO A 143 9.17 12.21 7.25
N ASN A 144 9.71 11.34 6.41
CA ASN A 144 10.33 11.71 5.14
C ASN A 144 9.35 11.73 3.95
N ILE A 145 8.07 11.40 4.17
CA ILE A 145 7.07 11.44 3.09
C ILE A 145 6.92 12.88 2.59
N GLU A 146 7.15 13.07 1.30
CA GLU A 146 6.97 14.30 0.53
C GLU A 146 5.83 14.16 -0.49
N ILE A 147 5.63 12.94 -0.99
CA ILE A 147 4.71 12.64 -2.08
C ILE A 147 3.65 11.64 -1.60
N VAL A 148 2.38 11.90 -1.94
CA VAL A 148 1.27 10.99 -1.67
C VAL A 148 0.57 10.62 -2.99
N LEU A 149 0.50 9.33 -3.29
CA LEU A 149 -0.19 8.77 -4.44
C LEU A 149 -1.43 8.00 -3.98
N LEU A 150 -2.61 8.45 -4.40
CA LEU A 150 -3.91 7.90 -3.98
C LEU A 150 -4.51 7.02 -5.07
N LEU A 151 -4.42 5.71 -4.94
CA LEU A 151 -4.85 4.74 -5.94
C LEU A 151 -6.31 4.30 -5.74
N GLY A 152 -7.20 4.95 -6.47
CA GLY A 152 -8.65 4.66 -6.45
C GLY A 152 -9.47 5.64 -5.62
N ALA A 153 -10.79 5.51 -5.71
CA ALA A 153 -11.73 6.42 -5.04
C ALA A 153 -11.71 6.25 -3.51
N ALA A 154 -11.57 5.02 -3.03
CA ALA A 154 -11.53 4.73 -1.60
C ALA A 154 -10.28 5.32 -0.93
N ALA A 155 -9.12 5.21 -1.57
CA ALA A 155 -7.89 5.82 -1.08
C ALA A 155 -8.02 7.35 -0.98
N ARG A 156 -8.62 8.01 -1.98
CA ARG A 156 -8.89 9.45 -1.95
C ARG A 156 -9.87 9.85 -0.84
N ASP A 157 -10.94 9.08 -0.68
CA ASP A 157 -11.94 9.35 0.38
C ASP A 157 -11.34 9.15 1.78
N GLY A 158 -10.58 8.07 1.99
CA GLY A 158 -9.90 7.80 3.26
C GLY A 158 -8.87 8.88 3.60
N TRP A 159 -8.06 9.30 2.61
CA TRP A 159 -7.11 10.40 2.78
C TRP A 159 -7.80 11.72 3.15
N ALA A 160 -8.87 12.10 2.43
CA ALA A 160 -9.64 13.31 2.72
C ALA A 160 -10.23 13.30 4.14
N ARG A 161 -10.71 12.14 4.61
CA ARG A 161 -11.22 11.97 5.99
C ARG A 161 -10.13 12.12 7.05
N ALA A 162 -8.92 11.66 6.77
CA ALA A 162 -7.79 11.75 7.69
C ALA A 162 -7.37 13.20 7.96
N SER A 163 -7.63 14.12 7.03
CA SER A 163 -7.42 15.57 7.19
C SER A 163 -6.03 15.91 7.77
N ILE A 164 -5.00 15.21 7.30
CA ILE A 164 -3.64 15.33 7.84
C ILE A 164 -3.09 16.72 7.53
N GLN A 165 -2.65 17.43 8.56
CA GLN A 165 -2.15 18.81 8.48
C GLN A 165 -0.62 18.81 8.33
N ARG A 166 -0.14 18.39 7.18
CA ARG A 166 1.27 18.38 6.80
C ARG A 166 1.37 18.64 5.30
N ASP A 167 2.40 19.36 4.88
CA ASP A 167 2.62 19.66 3.47
C ASP A 167 3.10 18.42 2.73
N PHE A 168 2.27 17.98 1.78
CA PHE A 168 2.58 16.89 0.86
C PHE A 168 2.29 17.31 -0.57
N TYR A 169 3.08 16.83 -1.49
CA TYR A 169 2.68 16.81 -2.89
C TYR A 169 1.73 15.64 -3.13
N VAL A 170 0.43 15.88 -3.07
CA VAL A 170 -0.57 14.87 -3.44
C VAL A 170 -0.66 14.84 -4.96
N VAL A 171 -0.30 13.70 -5.58
CA VAL A 171 -0.36 13.55 -7.04
C VAL A 171 -1.79 13.84 -7.53
N PRO A 172 -1.95 14.86 -8.40
CA PRO A 172 -3.27 15.35 -8.78
C PRO A 172 -4.06 14.36 -9.66
N GLY A 173 -5.36 14.58 -9.72
CA GLY A 173 -6.27 13.84 -10.59
C GLY A 173 -6.91 12.61 -9.94
N LYS A 174 -7.80 11.99 -10.72
CA LYS A 174 -8.49 10.75 -10.31
C LYS A 174 -7.68 9.53 -10.78
N VAL A 175 -6.55 9.29 -10.10
CA VAL A 175 -5.73 8.12 -10.38
C VAL A 175 -6.55 6.86 -10.09
N PRO A 176 -6.69 5.92 -11.03
CA PRO A 176 -7.44 4.70 -10.80
C PRO A 176 -6.70 3.75 -9.86
N HIS A 177 -7.43 2.79 -9.28
CA HIS A 177 -6.80 1.67 -8.60
C HIS A 177 -5.98 0.83 -9.60
N CYS A 178 -4.80 0.37 -9.21
CA CYS A 178 -3.89 -0.39 -10.08
C CYS A 178 -4.31 -1.85 -10.35
N SER A 179 -5.52 -2.25 -9.95
CA SER A 179 -6.12 -3.53 -10.35
C SER A 179 -6.43 -3.58 -11.84
N ALA A 180 -6.62 -4.80 -12.37
CA ALA A 180 -7.05 -4.98 -13.77
C ALA A 180 -8.31 -4.18 -14.12
N ARG A 181 -9.31 -4.18 -13.23
CA ARG A 181 -10.56 -3.43 -13.42
C ARG A 181 -10.29 -1.92 -13.53
N GLY A 182 -9.49 -1.36 -12.63
CA GLY A 182 -9.18 0.07 -12.62
C GLY A 182 -8.42 0.51 -13.88
N LEU A 183 -7.45 -0.29 -14.30
CA LEU A 183 -6.60 0.07 -15.45
C LEU A 183 -7.27 -0.17 -16.82
N ASN A 184 -8.21 -1.10 -16.91
CA ASN A 184 -8.89 -1.42 -18.18
C ASN A 184 -10.14 -0.57 -18.43
N THR A 185 -10.47 0.38 -17.54
CA THR A 185 -11.67 1.21 -17.68
C THR A 185 -11.27 2.62 -18.14
N GLY A 186 -11.85 3.06 -19.27
CA GLY A 186 -11.86 4.46 -19.75
C GLY A 186 -10.54 5.25 -19.56
N GLY A 187 -9.43 4.87 -20.23
CA GLY A 187 -8.13 5.55 -20.10
C GLY A 187 -7.47 5.40 -18.73
N GLY A 188 -7.85 4.35 -17.98
CA GLY A 188 -7.32 4.14 -16.63
C GLY A 188 -5.81 3.88 -16.62
N ARG A 189 -5.31 3.12 -17.59
CA ARG A 189 -3.87 2.82 -17.68
C ARG A 189 -3.05 4.08 -17.93
N GLU A 190 -3.47 4.92 -18.87
CA GLU A 190 -2.78 6.15 -19.20
C GLU A 190 -2.73 7.12 -18.00
N ARG A 191 -3.84 7.26 -17.26
CA ARG A 191 -3.87 8.08 -16.04
C ARG A 191 -2.99 7.53 -14.94
N PHE A 192 -2.95 6.21 -14.77
CA PHE A 192 -2.08 5.57 -13.78
C PHE A 192 -0.61 5.77 -14.13
N GLU A 193 -0.21 5.49 -15.38
CA GLU A 193 1.18 5.67 -15.85
C GLU A 193 1.63 7.15 -15.76
N ALA A 194 0.76 8.09 -16.14
CA ALA A 194 1.04 9.52 -16.01
C ALA A 194 1.25 9.94 -14.55
N ALA A 195 0.45 9.40 -13.62
CA ALA A 195 0.60 9.69 -12.19
C ALA A 195 1.91 9.15 -11.62
N ILE A 196 2.32 7.92 -12.01
CA ILE A 196 3.62 7.35 -11.61
C ILE A 196 4.77 8.17 -12.21
N ALA A 197 4.68 8.56 -13.49
CA ALA A 197 5.70 9.40 -14.12
C ALA A 197 5.85 10.75 -13.41
N GLN A 198 4.74 11.38 -13.00
CA GLN A 198 4.74 12.63 -12.26
C GLN A 198 5.37 12.46 -10.87
N ALA A 199 5.01 11.42 -10.14
CA ALA A 199 5.62 11.11 -8.85
C ALA A 199 7.13 10.84 -9.00
N ALA A 200 7.56 10.10 -10.02
CA ALA A 200 8.96 9.84 -10.32
C ALA A 200 9.78 11.11 -10.60
N GLN A 201 9.17 12.11 -11.24
CA GLN A 201 9.82 13.42 -11.45
C GLN A 201 10.07 14.16 -10.15
N MET A 202 9.17 14.05 -9.18
CA MET A 202 9.30 14.68 -7.87
C MET A 202 10.30 13.98 -6.94
N LEU A 203 10.59 12.70 -7.18
CA LEU A 203 11.59 11.92 -6.43
C LEU A 203 13.04 12.22 -6.85
N ARG A 204 13.26 12.81 -8.03
CA ARG A 204 14.59 13.18 -8.55
C ARG A 204 15.10 14.46 -7.94
#